data_4379f4238f3b77cdc780b9e24818b82b
#
_entry.id   4379f4238f3b77cdc780b9e24818b82b
#
_cell.length_a   1.000
_cell.length_b   1.000
_cell.length_c   1.000
_cell.angle_alpha   90.00
_cell.angle_beta   90.00
_cell.angle_gamma   90.00
#
_symmetry.space_group_name_H-M   'P 1'
#
loop_
_entity.id
_entity.type
_entity.pdbx_description
1 polymer ?
#
loop_
_entity_poly.entity_id
_entity_poly.type
_entity_poly.pdbx_seq_one_letter_code
_entity_poly.pdbx_strand_id
1 'polypeptide(L)'
;MPYFKPWVGANYRSSRPRILVIGDSHYCADPCPISGMCGVRGNLPPERMGRCQNFTQSVTRRYLDCCAGRAEMEGWMSRTYRSFEKMLLGKDNVSSAESVRIWNEIAFYNFVQTAASQEPSNDNYTTEDYNRSTPFAAQVMDELQPDIILVWGAKAYNKLPDANWTPVSDCCVDYTLAGGKVARCVKLTHPSRASFAYEHQKIVSLVNL
;
A
#
# COMPACT_ATOMS: atom_id res chain seq x y z
N MET A 1 -6.72 -1.55 -15.85
CA MET A 1 -5.99 -2.32 -14.82
C MET A 1 -4.71 -1.58 -14.44
N PRO A 2 -4.29 -1.57 -13.15
CA PRO A 2 -3.05 -0.94 -12.73
C PRO A 2 -1.84 -1.60 -13.39
N TYR A 3 -0.76 -0.83 -13.59
CA TYR A 3 0.51 -1.35 -14.11
C TYR A 3 1.16 -2.32 -13.13
N PHE A 4 1.12 -2.00 -11.83
CA PHE A 4 1.61 -2.85 -10.76
C PHE A 4 0.41 -3.42 -10.00
N LYS A 5 0.23 -4.73 -10.09
CA LYS A 5 -0.90 -5.42 -9.47
C LYS A 5 -0.80 -5.37 -7.94
N PRO A 6 -1.91 -5.18 -7.23
CA PRO A 6 -1.91 -5.23 -5.78
C PRO A 6 -1.52 -6.63 -5.26
N TRP A 7 -0.95 -6.68 -4.07
CA TRP A 7 -0.96 -7.88 -3.25
C TRP A 7 -2.37 -8.08 -2.72
N VAL A 8 -2.87 -9.29 -2.83
CA VAL A 8 -4.14 -9.70 -2.20
C VAL A 8 -3.85 -10.94 -1.39
N GLY A 9 -3.94 -10.82 -0.08
CA GLY A 9 -3.70 -11.92 0.84
C GLY A 9 -4.67 -13.08 0.59
N ALA A 10 -4.20 -14.31 0.85
CA ALA A 10 -4.99 -15.53 0.56
C ALA A 10 -6.37 -15.53 1.24
N ASN A 11 -6.46 -14.91 2.41
CA ASN A 11 -7.69 -14.85 3.22
C ASN A 11 -8.42 -13.51 3.10
N TYR A 12 -7.91 -12.54 2.30
CA TYR A 12 -8.48 -11.19 2.22
C TYR A 12 -9.99 -11.17 1.98
N ARG A 13 -10.48 -11.99 1.05
CA ARG A 13 -11.90 -12.00 0.66
C ARG A 13 -12.82 -12.56 1.75
N SER A 14 -12.31 -13.42 2.62
CA SER A 14 -13.03 -13.98 3.78
C SER A 14 -12.82 -13.19 5.07
N SER A 15 -11.80 -12.32 5.13
CA SER A 15 -11.52 -11.49 6.31
C SER A 15 -12.62 -10.46 6.57
N ARG A 16 -12.84 -10.15 7.84
CA ARG A 16 -13.72 -9.07 8.29
C ARG A 16 -13.06 -8.36 9.48
N PRO A 17 -12.85 -7.03 9.38
CA PRO A 17 -13.05 -6.21 8.17
C PRO A 17 -12.02 -6.54 7.08
N ARG A 18 -12.34 -6.28 5.81
CA ARG A 18 -11.38 -6.28 4.70
C ARG A 18 -10.58 -4.99 4.72
N ILE A 19 -9.28 -5.10 4.90
CA ILE A 19 -8.37 -3.95 4.99
C ILE A 19 -7.55 -3.85 3.71
N LEU A 20 -7.66 -2.72 3.00
CA LEU A 20 -6.75 -2.34 1.93
C LEU A 20 -5.74 -1.34 2.47
N VAL A 21 -4.46 -1.64 2.33
CA VAL A 21 -3.37 -0.72 2.62
C VAL A 21 -2.89 -0.09 1.32
N ILE A 22 -2.79 1.24 1.28
CA ILE A 22 -2.24 1.98 0.15
C ILE A 22 -0.91 2.60 0.59
N GLY A 23 0.19 2.05 0.05
CA GLY A 23 1.52 2.62 0.16
C GLY A 23 1.73 3.74 -0.86
N ASP A 24 2.86 4.41 -0.80
CA ASP A 24 3.15 5.56 -1.65
C ASP A 24 3.62 5.14 -3.05
N SER A 25 4.72 4.37 -3.14
CA SER A 25 5.44 4.22 -4.41
C SER A 25 6.31 2.95 -4.48
N HIS A 26 6.90 2.72 -5.67
CA HIS A 26 7.79 1.61 -5.95
C HIS A 26 9.21 2.10 -6.24
N TYR A 27 10.22 1.36 -5.74
CA TYR A 27 11.65 1.60 -6.05
C TYR A 27 12.24 0.34 -6.66
N CYS A 28 12.77 0.48 -7.86
CA CYS A 28 13.33 -0.64 -8.62
C CYS A 28 14.86 -0.51 -8.66
N ALA A 29 15.57 -1.40 -7.97
CA ALA A 29 17.03 -1.47 -7.97
C ALA A 29 17.58 -2.28 -9.14
N ASP A 30 16.74 -2.98 -9.90
CA ASP A 30 17.18 -3.77 -11.06
C ASP A 30 17.74 -2.88 -12.17
N PRO A 31 18.85 -3.26 -12.81
CA PRO A 31 19.30 -2.62 -14.03
C PRO A 31 18.19 -2.72 -15.09
N CYS A 32 17.60 -1.57 -15.43
CA CYS A 32 16.51 -1.50 -16.40
C CYS A 32 16.65 -0.21 -17.20
N PRO A 33 16.76 -0.27 -18.54
CA PRO A 33 16.97 0.92 -19.37
C PRO A 33 15.82 1.92 -19.31
N ILE A 34 14.64 1.49 -18.85
CA ILE A 34 13.45 2.35 -18.68
C ILE A 34 13.08 2.58 -17.21
N SER A 35 13.97 2.24 -16.27
CA SER A 35 13.70 2.48 -14.85
C SER A 35 13.45 3.97 -14.60
N GLY A 36 12.38 4.31 -13.88
CA GLY A 36 11.90 5.68 -13.72
C GLY A 36 11.07 6.22 -14.90
N MET A 37 10.97 5.49 -16.01
CA MET A 37 10.18 5.84 -17.20
C MET A 37 9.02 4.86 -17.44
N CYS A 38 8.84 3.84 -16.57
CA CYS A 38 7.82 2.80 -16.73
C CYS A 38 6.45 3.21 -16.17
N GLY A 39 5.47 2.35 -16.36
CA GLY A 39 4.14 2.55 -15.81
C GLY A 39 3.45 3.78 -16.43
N VAL A 40 3.00 4.71 -15.58
CA VAL A 40 2.27 5.92 -16.02
C VAL A 40 3.13 6.91 -16.79
N ARG A 41 4.46 6.78 -16.76
CA ARG A 41 5.39 7.59 -17.56
C ARG A 41 5.69 6.98 -18.94
N GLY A 42 5.46 5.68 -19.11
CA GLY A 42 5.75 4.98 -20.36
C GLY A 42 5.30 3.53 -20.31
N ASN A 43 5.37 2.86 -21.47
CA ASN A 43 4.97 1.46 -21.57
C ASN A 43 6.02 0.53 -20.97
N LEU A 44 5.59 -0.53 -20.32
CA LEU A 44 6.46 -1.63 -19.91
C LEU A 44 6.91 -2.41 -21.16
N PRO A 45 8.22 -2.73 -21.28
CA PRO A 45 8.67 -3.63 -22.32
C PRO A 45 7.96 -4.98 -22.21
N PRO A 46 7.52 -5.58 -23.34
CA PRO A 46 6.79 -6.85 -23.31
C PRO A 46 7.49 -7.96 -22.53
N GLU A 47 8.83 -8.06 -22.67
CA GLU A 47 9.66 -9.05 -21.98
C GLU A 47 9.72 -8.87 -20.45
N ARG A 48 9.39 -7.68 -19.96
CA ARG A 48 9.34 -7.35 -18.52
C ARG A 48 7.94 -7.28 -17.95
N MET A 49 6.92 -7.31 -18.79
CA MET A 49 5.55 -7.04 -18.39
C MET A 49 5.11 -7.92 -17.21
N GLY A 50 5.28 -9.23 -17.28
CA GLY A 50 4.88 -10.15 -16.19
C GLY A 50 5.63 -9.91 -14.88
N ARG A 51 6.95 -9.68 -14.94
CA ARG A 51 7.79 -9.41 -13.76
C ARG A 51 7.43 -8.07 -13.12
N CYS A 52 7.38 -7.01 -13.91
CA CYS A 52 7.12 -5.67 -13.40
C CYS A 52 5.69 -5.51 -12.89
N GLN A 53 4.69 -6.08 -13.56
CA GLN A 53 3.32 -6.06 -13.09
C GLN A 53 3.13 -6.71 -11.71
N ASN A 54 3.94 -7.71 -11.39
CA ASN A 54 3.89 -8.43 -10.11
C ASN A 54 4.86 -7.84 -9.07
N PHE A 55 5.39 -6.64 -9.27
CA PHE A 55 6.40 -6.03 -8.40
C PHE A 55 5.96 -5.96 -6.93
N THR A 56 4.79 -5.38 -6.65
CA THR A 56 4.23 -5.32 -5.29
C THR A 56 4.07 -6.71 -4.68
N GLN A 57 3.57 -7.66 -5.45
CA GLN A 57 3.39 -9.04 -4.99
C GLN A 57 4.72 -9.72 -4.68
N SER A 58 5.75 -9.51 -5.52
CA SER A 58 7.08 -10.09 -5.33
C SER A 58 7.76 -9.54 -4.08
N VAL A 59 7.67 -8.23 -3.86
CA VAL A 59 8.23 -7.58 -2.66
C VAL A 59 7.54 -8.06 -1.39
N THR A 60 6.20 -8.12 -1.39
CA THR A 60 5.45 -8.62 -0.22
C THR A 60 5.74 -10.09 0.05
N ARG A 61 5.85 -10.92 -0.99
CA ARG A 61 6.25 -12.33 -0.84
C ARG A 61 7.65 -12.48 -0.26
N ARG A 62 8.62 -11.69 -0.75
CA ARG A 62 9.98 -11.67 -0.20
C ARG A 62 9.96 -11.30 1.29
N TYR A 63 9.17 -10.31 1.70
CA TYR A 63 9.01 -9.97 3.11
C TYR A 63 8.48 -11.16 3.93
N LEU A 64 7.48 -11.88 3.42
CA LEU A 64 6.95 -13.09 4.08
C LEU A 64 7.99 -14.22 4.13
N ASP A 65 8.84 -14.37 3.12
CA ASP A 65 9.96 -15.32 3.13
C ASP A 65 10.98 -14.96 4.21
N CYS A 66 11.28 -13.67 4.40
CA CYS A 66 12.10 -13.20 5.51
C CYS A 66 11.47 -13.51 6.88
N CYS A 67 10.18 -13.27 7.04
CA CYS A 67 9.44 -13.60 8.28
C CYS A 67 9.48 -15.11 8.58
N ALA A 68 9.48 -15.96 7.55
CA ALA A 68 9.55 -17.40 7.67
C ALA A 68 10.99 -17.95 7.79
N GLY A 69 12.01 -17.08 7.86
CA GLY A 69 13.41 -17.49 7.93
C GLY A 69 14.01 -18.07 6.65
N ARG A 70 13.33 -17.89 5.51
CA ARG A 70 13.78 -18.36 4.18
C ARG A 70 14.65 -17.35 3.43
N ALA A 71 14.68 -16.10 3.88
CA ALA A 71 15.51 -15.03 3.32
C ALA A 71 15.95 -14.07 4.43
N GLU A 72 17.00 -13.30 4.16
CA GLU A 72 17.49 -12.27 5.07
C GLU A 72 16.58 -11.02 5.02
N MET A 73 16.29 -10.45 6.20
CA MET A 73 15.46 -9.26 6.35
C MET A 73 16.24 -8.00 6.03
N GLU A 74 15.87 -7.31 4.99
CA GLU A 74 16.44 -6.01 4.65
C GLU A 74 15.94 -4.90 5.61
N GLY A 75 16.83 -3.97 5.98
CA GLY A 75 16.52 -2.92 6.95
C GLY A 75 15.33 -2.05 6.57
N TRP A 76 15.11 -1.78 5.28
CA TRP A 76 13.94 -1.01 4.81
C TRP A 76 12.62 -1.78 4.98
N MET A 77 12.63 -3.12 4.80
CA MET A 77 11.46 -3.97 5.05
C MET A 77 11.06 -3.92 6.51
N SER A 78 12.04 -4.05 7.41
CA SER A 78 11.80 -3.92 8.85
C SER A 78 11.24 -2.53 9.19
N ARG A 79 11.83 -1.45 8.67
CA ARG A 79 11.37 -0.09 8.94
C ARG A 79 9.97 0.22 8.39
N THR A 80 9.52 -0.47 7.35
CA THR A 80 8.23 -0.19 6.71
C THR A 80 7.18 -1.23 7.09
N TYR A 81 7.41 -2.48 6.72
CA TYR A 81 6.41 -3.54 6.89
C TYR A 81 6.21 -3.89 8.37
N ARG A 82 7.32 -4.12 9.10
CA ARG A 82 7.24 -4.44 10.54
C ARG A 82 6.68 -3.28 11.36
N SER A 83 7.03 -2.04 11.02
CA SER A 83 6.45 -0.86 11.70
C SER A 83 4.94 -0.74 11.44
N PHE A 84 4.47 -1.03 10.24
CA PHE A 84 3.04 -1.07 9.95
C PHE A 84 2.32 -2.16 10.77
N GLU A 85 2.89 -3.34 10.87
CA GLU A 85 2.32 -4.43 11.69
C GLU A 85 2.17 -4.01 13.16
N LYS A 86 3.19 -3.30 13.71
CA LYS A 86 3.12 -2.72 15.05
C LYS A 86 1.99 -1.70 15.19
N MET A 87 1.80 -0.84 14.18
CA MET A 87 0.68 0.10 14.15
C MET A 87 -0.66 -0.63 14.16
N LEU A 88 -0.78 -1.68 13.36
CA LEU A 88 -2.03 -2.43 13.23
C LEU A 88 -2.38 -3.16 14.54
N LEU A 89 -1.39 -3.77 15.18
CA LEU A 89 -1.58 -4.59 16.39
C LEU A 89 -1.45 -3.81 17.71
N GLY A 90 -0.90 -2.59 17.70
CA GLY A 90 -0.67 -1.79 18.91
C GLY A 90 0.39 -2.36 19.86
N LYS A 91 1.38 -3.10 19.35
CA LYS A 91 2.42 -3.72 20.17
C LYS A 91 3.81 -3.65 19.55
N ASP A 92 4.82 -3.62 20.43
CA ASP A 92 6.22 -3.49 20.01
C ASP A 92 6.80 -4.72 19.31
N ASN A 93 6.35 -5.89 19.70
CA ASN A 93 6.87 -7.15 19.20
C ASN A 93 5.80 -7.87 18.40
N VAL A 94 6.11 -8.10 17.11
CA VAL A 94 5.26 -8.86 16.20
C VAL A 94 6.00 -10.14 15.82
N SER A 95 5.40 -11.28 16.10
CA SER A 95 5.96 -12.58 15.74
C SER A 95 5.85 -12.83 14.24
N SER A 96 6.68 -13.74 13.74
CA SER A 96 6.62 -14.16 12.33
C SER A 96 5.25 -14.74 11.95
N ALA A 97 4.61 -15.48 12.84
CA ALA A 97 3.28 -16.03 12.62
C ALA A 97 2.21 -14.93 12.46
N GLU A 98 2.30 -13.87 13.28
CA GLU A 98 1.41 -12.71 13.17
C GLU A 98 1.65 -11.93 11.89
N SER A 99 2.90 -11.72 11.48
CA SER A 99 3.21 -11.10 10.20
C SER A 99 2.58 -11.89 9.05
N VAL A 100 2.79 -13.19 9.01
CA VAL A 100 2.20 -14.06 7.97
C VAL A 100 0.67 -13.97 7.98
N ARG A 101 0.05 -14.00 9.15
CA ARG A 101 -1.40 -13.86 9.30
C ARG A 101 -1.89 -12.52 8.74
N ILE A 102 -1.29 -11.39 9.18
CA ILE A 102 -1.67 -10.04 8.73
C ILE A 102 -1.65 -9.95 7.21
N TRP A 103 -0.51 -10.29 6.59
CA TRP A 103 -0.35 -10.15 5.13
C TRP A 103 -1.20 -11.14 4.33
N ASN A 104 -1.67 -12.23 4.93
CA ASN A 104 -2.67 -13.10 4.32
C ASN A 104 -4.11 -12.57 4.45
N GLU A 105 -4.38 -11.69 5.40
CA GLU A 105 -5.72 -11.14 5.66
C GLU A 105 -5.96 -9.76 5.01
N ILE A 106 -4.90 -9.05 4.59
CA ILE A 106 -5.01 -7.72 3.98
C ILE A 106 -4.70 -7.73 2.48
N ALA A 107 -5.08 -6.63 1.80
CA ALA A 107 -4.54 -6.28 0.50
C ALA A 107 -3.58 -5.10 0.62
N PHE A 108 -2.57 -5.02 -0.27
CA PHE A 108 -1.61 -3.94 -0.33
C PHE A 108 -1.38 -3.47 -1.75
N TYR A 109 -1.40 -2.16 -1.95
CA TYR A 109 -1.24 -1.50 -3.23
C TYR A 109 -0.37 -0.25 -3.07
N ASN A 110 0.62 -0.05 -3.94
CA ASN A 110 1.33 1.22 -3.99
C ASN A 110 0.65 2.18 -4.97
N PHE A 111 0.37 3.39 -4.51
CA PHE A 111 -0.42 4.39 -5.23
C PHE A 111 0.22 4.78 -6.56
N VAL A 112 1.51 5.21 -6.54
CA VAL A 112 2.19 5.66 -7.75
C VAL A 112 2.52 4.47 -8.65
N GLN A 113 2.03 4.52 -9.87
CA GLN A 113 2.15 3.46 -10.87
C GLN A 113 3.35 3.65 -11.80
N THR A 114 4.44 4.16 -11.25
CA THR A 114 5.80 4.21 -11.84
C THR A 114 6.78 3.70 -10.80
N ALA A 115 7.80 2.94 -11.21
CA ALA A 115 8.89 2.56 -10.33
C ALA A 115 10.08 3.51 -10.52
N ALA A 116 10.54 4.14 -9.44
CA ALA A 116 11.78 4.92 -9.46
C ALA A 116 13.00 4.00 -9.63
N SER A 117 14.05 4.53 -10.27
CA SER A 117 15.26 3.77 -10.57
C SER A 117 16.28 3.73 -9.43
N GLN A 118 16.10 4.52 -8.39
CA GLN A 118 17.09 4.76 -7.35
C GLN A 118 16.47 4.71 -5.96
N GLU A 119 17.32 4.88 -4.96
CA GLU A 119 16.91 4.94 -3.56
C GLU A 119 15.80 5.95 -3.28
N PRO A 120 14.99 5.72 -2.23
CA PRO A 120 13.88 6.58 -1.86
C PRO A 120 14.36 8.03 -1.64
N SER A 121 14.06 8.92 -2.58
CA SER A 121 14.17 10.36 -2.38
C SER A 121 12.81 11.01 -2.60
N ASN A 122 12.56 12.13 -1.91
CA ASN A 122 11.28 12.84 -2.02
C ASN A 122 11.04 13.41 -3.43
N ASP A 123 12.05 13.46 -4.27
CA ASP A 123 12.04 14.11 -5.60
C ASP A 123 11.84 13.12 -6.75
N ASN A 124 11.74 11.82 -6.47
CA ASN A 124 11.59 10.80 -7.51
C ASN A 124 10.22 10.78 -8.18
N TYR A 125 9.21 11.42 -7.58
CA TYR A 125 7.85 11.42 -8.08
C TYR A 125 7.27 12.83 -8.13
N THR A 126 6.67 13.17 -9.26
CA THR A 126 6.02 14.46 -9.51
C THR A 126 4.54 14.42 -9.12
N THR A 127 3.92 15.59 -8.98
CA THR A 127 2.45 15.70 -8.84
C THR A 127 1.72 15.00 -9.98
N GLU A 128 2.29 15.05 -11.20
CA GLU A 128 1.70 14.41 -12.38
C GLU A 128 1.71 12.89 -12.29
N ASP A 129 2.75 12.28 -11.69
CA ASP A 129 2.78 10.82 -11.46
C ASP A 129 1.65 10.38 -10.55
N TYR A 130 1.36 11.17 -9.51
CA TYR A 130 0.21 10.93 -8.64
C TYR A 130 -1.12 11.11 -9.39
N ASN A 131 -1.30 12.20 -10.13
CA ASN A 131 -2.53 12.48 -10.88
C ASN A 131 -2.83 11.35 -11.87
N ARG A 132 -1.82 10.88 -12.62
CA ARG A 132 -1.96 9.76 -13.56
C ARG A 132 -2.23 8.42 -12.86
N SER A 133 -1.87 8.29 -11.60
CA SER A 133 -2.08 7.06 -10.82
C SER A 133 -3.47 7.00 -10.16
N THR A 134 -4.11 8.14 -9.93
CA THR A 134 -5.42 8.26 -9.26
C THR A 134 -6.51 7.32 -9.84
N PRO A 135 -6.70 7.21 -11.18
CA PRO A 135 -7.73 6.32 -11.72
C PRO A 135 -7.49 4.84 -11.40
N PHE A 136 -6.22 4.43 -11.27
CA PHE A 136 -5.87 3.05 -10.93
C PHE A 136 -6.14 2.74 -9.44
N ALA A 137 -5.94 3.72 -8.56
CA ALA A 137 -6.29 3.58 -7.15
C ALA A 137 -7.81 3.40 -6.98
N ALA A 138 -8.63 4.21 -7.66
CA ALA A 138 -10.08 4.05 -7.68
C ALA A 138 -10.48 2.64 -8.15
N GLN A 139 -9.92 2.19 -9.26
CA GLN A 139 -10.21 0.86 -9.80
C GLN A 139 -9.85 -0.26 -8.83
N VAL A 140 -8.70 -0.18 -8.14
CA VAL A 140 -8.28 -1.17 -7.15
C VAL A 140 -9.22 -1.17 -5.94
N MET A 141 -9.64 -0.01 -5.46
CA MET A 141 -10.60 0.10 -4.37
C MET A 141 -11.95 -0.52 -4.75
N ASP A 142 -12.45 -0.22 -5.94
CA ASP A 142 -13.72 -0.77 -6.45
C ASP A 142 -13.66 -2.28 -6.68
N GLU A 143 -12.54 -2.82 -7.17
CA GLU A 143 -12.35 -4.26 -7.39
C GLU A 143 -12.24 -5.05 -6.08
N LEU A 144 -11.51 -4.50 -5.10
CA LEU A 144 -11.25 -5.15 -3.83
C LEU A 144 -12.36 -4.97 -2.80
N GLN A 145 -13.19 -3.92 -2.94
CA GLN A 145 -14.31 -3.66 -2.03
C GLN A 145 -13.91 -3.71 -0.54
N PRO A 146 -12.89 -2.93 -0.09
CA PRO A 146 -12.49 -2.92 1.32
C PRO A 146 -13.58 -2.41 2.24
N ASP A 147 -13.49 -2.72 3.54
CA ASP A 147 -14.25 -2.08 4.60
C ASP A 147 -13.46 -0.90 5.19
N ILE A 148 -12.12 -1.05 5.20
CA ILE A 148 -11.16 -0.07 5.72
C ILE A 148 -10.05 0.13 4.69
N ILE A 149 -9.66 1.40 4.48
CA ILE A 149 -8.53 1.79 3.65
C ILE A 149 -7.53 2.54 4.55
N LEU A 150 -6.30 2.03 4.67
CA LEU A 150 -5.22 2.66 5.43
C LEU A 150 -4.17 3.21 4.46
N VAL A 151 -4.00 4.54 4.41
CA VAL A 151 -3.12 5.18 3.43
C VAL A 151 -1.83 5.69 4.09
N TRP A 152 -0.69 5.18 3.64
CA TRP A 152 0.63 5.56 4.14
C TRP A 152 1.12 6.87 3.53
N GLY A 153 0.98 7.97 4.26
CA GLY A 153 1.47 9.28 3.87
C GLY A 153 0.42 10.20 3.26
N ALA A 154 0.65 11.49 3.47
CA ALA A 154 -0.29 12.53 3.05
C ALA A 154 -0.36 12.69 1.52
N LYS A 155 0.75 12.46 0.79
CA LYS A 155 0.77 12.65 -0.67
C LYS A 155 -0.23 11.73 -1.36
N ALA A 156 -0.16 10.43 -1.09
CA ALA A 156 -1.10 9.46 -1.66
C ALA A 156 -2.53 9.72 -1.20
N TYR A 157 -2.73 10.00 0.09
CA TYR A 157 -4.07 10.30 0.64
C TYR A 157 -4.73 11.48 -0.05
N ASN A 158 -4.01 12.60 -0.23
CA ASN A 158 -4.54 13.82 -0.85
C ASN A 158 -4.76 13.70 -2.37
N LYS A 159 -4.35 12.59 -2.96
CA LYS A 159 -4.52 12.28 -4.39
C LYS A 159 -5.52 11.16 -4.66
N LEU A 160 -6.13 10.60 -3.61
CA LEU A 160 -7.29 9.74 -3.80
C LEU A 160 -8.40 10.51 -4.53
N PRO A 161 -9.23 9.84 -5.36
CA PRO A 161 -10.35 10.49 -6.03
C PRO A 161 -11.29 11.13 -5.01
N ASP A 162 -11.52 12.44 -5.10
CA ASP A 162 -12.30 13.21 -4.12
C ASP A 162 -13.81 13.23 -4.38
N ALA A 163 -14.22 12.84 -5.58
CA ALA A 163 -15.63 12.88 -5.97
C ALA A 163 -16.57 11.99 -5.13
N ASN A 164 -16.02 11.01 -4.43
CA ASN A 164 -16.76 9.95 -3.75
C ASN A 164 -16.52 9.91 -2.24
N TRP A 165 -15.93 10.92 -1.63
CA TRP A 165 -15.66 10.90 -0.20
C TRP A 165 -16.49 11.91 0.60
N THR A 166 -16.79 11.55 1.84
CA THR A 166 -17.40 12.42 2.83
C THR A 166 -16.41 12.61 3.98
N PRO A 167 -16.01 13.84 4.31
CA PRO A 167 -15.10 14.09 5.42
C PRO A 167 -15.67 13.63 6.77
N VAL A 168 -14.84 12.93 7.56
CA VAL A 168 -15.14 12.53 8.93
C VAL A 168 -14.25 13.31 9.91
N SER A 169 -12.97 13.50 9.56
CA SER A 169 -12.01 14.35 10.27
C SER A 169 -10.87 14.76 9.33
N ASP A 170 -9.88 15.53 9.81
CA ASP A 170 -8.71 15.95 9.03
C ASP A 170 -7.86 14.80 8.48
N CYS A 171 -8.02 13.61 9.01
CA CYS A 171 -7.27 12.43 8.61
C CYS A 171 -8.15 11.22 8.26
N CYS A 172 -9.45 11.42 8.14
CA CYS A 172 -10.40 10.34 7.90
C CYS A 172 -11.56 10.79 7.02
N VAL A 173 -11.89 9.96 6.04
CA VAL A 173 -13.05 10.15 5.16
C VAL A 173 -13.82 8.83 5.02
N ASP A 174 -15.11 8.92 4.78
CA ASP A 174 -15.92 7.81 4.29
C ASP A 174 -15.92 7.84 2.77
N TYR A 175 -15.43 6.79 2.14
CA TYR A 175 -15.26 6.66 0.71
C TYR A 175 -16.37 5.77 0.12
N THR A 176 -17.18 6.30 -0.77
CA THR A 176 -18.23 5.53 -1.45
C THR A 176 -17.61 4.81 -2.66
N LEU A 177 -17.58 3.49 -2.59
CA LEU A 177 -17.10 2.60 -3.64
C LEU A 177 -18.18 2.33 -4.70
N ALA A 178 -17.78 1.77 -5.83
CA ALA A 178 -18.73 1.27 -6.81
C ALA A 178 -19.73 0.30 -6.16
N GLY A 179 -21.02 0.45 -6.48
CA GLY A 179 -22.09 -0.32 -5.85
C GLY A 179 -22.61 0.25 -4.53
N GLY A 180 -22.15 1.44 -4.12
CA GLY A 180 -22.66 2.17 -2.96
C GLY A 180 -22.13 1.70 -1.61
N LYS A 181 -21.15 0.77 -1.57
CA LYS A 181 -20.48 0.38 -0.34
C LYS A 181 -19.63 1.53 0.18
N VAL A 182 -19.69 1.79 1.49
CA VAL A 182 -18.84 2.77 2.15
C VAL A 182 -17.65 2.09 2.79
N ALA A 183 -16.45 2.62 2.54
CA ALA A 183 -15.19 2.22 3.18
C ALA A 183 -14.64 3.37 4.01
N ARG A 184 -14.24 3.10 5.26
CA ARG A 184 -13.56 4.07 6.11
C ARG A 184 -12.11 4.22 5.65
N CYS A 185 -11.72 5.41 5.21
CA CYS A 185 -10.37 5.70 4.72
C CYS A 185 -9.60 6.58 5.71
N VAL A 186 -8.46 6.09 6.20
CA VAL A 186 -7.66 6.76 7.23
C VAL A 186 -6.27 7.10 6.69
N LYS A 187 -5.88 8.37 6.84
CA LYS A 187 -4.53 8.87 6.57
C LYS A 187 -3.60 8.50 7.74
N LEU A 188 -2.57 7.73 7.46
CA LEU A 188 -1.50 7.40 8.41
C LEU A 188 -0.21 8.12 8.04
N THR A 189 0.66 8.35 9.02
CA THR A 189 2.06 8.68 8.74
C THR A 189 2.73 7.46 8.10
N HIS A 190 3.64 7.68 7.14
CA HIS A 190 4.37 6.57 6.51
C HIS A 190 5.10 5.74 7.58
N PRO A 191 4.97 4.39 7.59
CA PRO A 191 5.44 3.54 8.68
C PRO A 191 6.90 3.71 9.07
N SER A 192 7.78 4.03 8.10
CA SER A 192 9.21 4.25 8.36
C SER A 192 9.53 5.51 9.19
N ARG A 193 8.54 6.39 9.40
CA ARG A 193 8.67 7.68 10.11
C ARG A 193 7.69 7.85 11.26
N ALA A 194 6.82 6.88 11.48
CA ALA A 194 5.69 7.01 12.39
C ALA A 194 6.02 6.54 13.81
N SER A 195 5.33 7.13 14.78
CA SER A 195 5.15 6.52 16.10
C SER A 195 4.04 5.48 16.00
N PHE A 196 4.38 4.20 16.15
CA PHE A 196 3.38 3.13 16.00
C PHE A 196 2.25 3.25 17.01
N ALA A 197 2.54 3.63 18.28
CA ALA A 197 1.52 3.77 19.32
C ALA A 197 0.49 4.87 18.99
N TYR A 198 0.97 6.02 18.47
CA TYR A 198 0.09 7.11 18.04
C TYR A 198 -0.79 6.69 16.86
N GLU A 199 -0.20 6.06 15.84
CA GLU A 199 -0.96 5.62 14.67
C GLU A 199 -1.92 4.47 15.01
N HIS A 200 -1.55 3.59 15.94
CA HIS A 200 -2.47 2.56 16.46
C HIS A 200 -3.70 3.16 17.10
N GLN A 201 -3.52 4.13 18.02
CA GLN A 201 -4.65 4.82 18.66
C GLN A 201 -5.56 5.50 17.62
N LYS A 202 -4.97 6.12 16.61
CA LYS A 202 -5.71 6.70 15.48
C LYS A 202 -6.54 5.65 14.74
N ILE A 203 -5.94 4.51 14.38
CA ILE A 203 -6.65 3.42 13.70
C ILE A 203 -7.82 2.97 14.56
N VAL A 204 -7.59 2.59 15.82
CA VAL A 204 -8.64 2.07 16.72
C VAL A 204 -9.76 3.08 16.89
N SER A 205 -9.44 4.36 17.09
CA SER A 205 -10.47 5.40 17.31
C SER A 205 -11.33 5.70 16.08
N LEU A 206 -10.82 5.48 14.87
CA LEU A 206 -11.51 5.86 13.63
C LEU A 206 -12.18 4.68 12.92
N VAL A 207 -11.74 3.44 13.15
CA VAL A 207 -12.25 2.28 12.41
C VAL A 207 -12.88 1.18 13.28
N ASN A 208 -12.92 1.36 14.59
CA ASN A 208 -13.52 0.39 15.55
C ASN A 208 -12.98 -1.05 15.34
N LEU A 209 -11.65 -1.19 15.24
CA LEU A 209 -10.95 -2.48 15.17
C LEU A 209 -10.87 -3.17 16.51
#